data_3313c3bd062d051d0692a22f9627c048
#
_entry.id   3313c3bd062d051d0692a22f9627c048
#
_cell.length_a   1.000
_cell.length_b   1.000
_cell.length_c   1.000
_cell.angle_alpha   90.00
_cell.angle_beta   90.00
_cell.angle_gamma   90.00
#
_symmetry.space_group_name_H-M   'P 1'
#
loop_
_entity.id
_entity.type
_entity.pdbx_description
1 polymer ?
#
loop_
_entity_poly.entity_id
_entity_poly.type
_entity_poly.pdbx_seq_one_letter_code
_entity_poly.pdbx_strand_id
1 'polypeptide(L)'
;MIKRLILSVCFGLLTVLPSLCCTSAIIGAEANPYGRPLLWKNRDTSNIDNKVEYVEGKNGEHSYVALFNAQDRKLQEAWMGMNDSGFAIMNTASYNLKDDKVSSKLMDKEGFVMTKALKKCVTVDDFEQLLKSLPRPMGVEANFGVIDAFGNGAFFETNNHSFTRFNLSDAKDHILVRTNYSKSGRPNEGYGFVREANACHILEPYAAKGEITPELLTETVSRSFWHDMKQRDYANGPDRWVIDQDFIPRFKSTATIVIEGCKPISSKSELSKQFIENEYIMWTGLGYPPCSEIMAVRCMPEGVDEALKGSLPNGHSTQGDKVKARRAEVFPITKGNGEKYIDMSRLFNEEGTGYVQTLVPINLATYKRERERRDNGK
;
A
#
# COMPACT_ATOMS: atom_id res chain seq x y z
N MET A 1 -33.83 50.74 -29.55
CA MET A 1 -33.73 49.91 -28.31
C MET A 1 -33.19 48.55 -28.67
N ILE A 2 -31.88 48.37 -28.50
CA ILE A 2 -31.22 47.09 -28.80
C ILE A 2 -31.03 46.39 -27.45
N LYS A 3 -31.72 45.26 -27.23
CA LYS A 3 -31.56 44.40 -26.06
C LYS A 3 -30.26 43.61 -26.22
N ARG A 4 -29.26 43.91 -25.40
CA ARG A 4 -28.04 43.07 -25.28
C ARG A 4 -28.40 41.83 -24.46
N LEU A 5 -28.30 40.66 -25.09
CA LEU A 5 -28.39 39.34 -24.44
C LEU A 5 -27.00 39.06 -23.85
N ILE A 6 -26.91 39.07 -22.52
CA ILE A 6 -25.67 38.66 -21.82
C ILE A 6 -25.76 37.14 -21.69
N LEU A 7 -24.94 36.41 -22.47
CA LEU A 7 -24.76 34.98 -22.37
C LEU A 7 -23.72 34.73 -21.23
N SER A 8 -24.23 34.36 -20.06
CA SER A 8 -23.40 33.91 -18.94
C SER A 8 -22.89 32.51 -19.25
N VAL A 9 -21.64 32.39 -19.69
CA VAL A 9 -20.95 31.11 -19.81
C VAL A 9 -20.45 30.72 -18.41
N CYS A 10 -21.17 29.83 -17.75
CA CYS A 10 -20.69 29.16 -16.56
C CYS A 10 -19.53 28.24 -16.95
N PHE A 11 -18.31 28.69 -16.76
CA PHE A 11 -17.14 27.81 -16.76
C PHE A 11 -17.23 26.96 -15.48
N GLY A 12 -17.78 25.76 -15.59
CA GLY A 12 -17.66 24.74 -14.57
C GLY A 12 -16.16 24.40 -14.42
N LEU A 13 -15.53 24.89 -13.34
CA LEU A 13 -14.25 24.33 -12.90
C LEU A 13 -14.51 22.86 -12.57
N LEU A 14 -14.16 21.98 -13.50
CA LEU A 14 -13.92 20.56 -13.19
C LEU A 14 -12.68 20.54 -12.27
N THR A 15 -12.91 20.60 -10.97
CA THR A 15 -11.89 20.23 -9.98
C THR A 15 -11.64 18.73 -10.18
N VAL A 16 -10.60 18.39 -10.92
CA VAL A 16 -10.05 17.04 -10.93
C VAL A 16 -9.57 16.79 -9.49
N LEU A 17 -10.43 16.15 -8.69
CA LEU A 17 -10.02 15.65 -7.39
C LEU A 17 -8.80 14.75 -7.62
N PRO A 18 -7.69 14.98 -6.91
CA PRO A 18 -6.52 14.14 -7.05
C PRO A 18 -6.90 12.73 -6.61
N SER A 19 -7.10 11.83 -7.56
CA SER A 19 -7.45 10.44 -7.26
C SER A 19 -6.30 9.81 -6.47
N LEU A 20 -6.58 9.45 -5.22
CA LEU A 20 -5.72 8.58 -4.41
C LEU A 20 -5.86 7.18 -5.00
N CYS A 21 -4.82 6.67 -5.62
CA CYS A 21 -4.92 5.47 -6.47
C CYS A 21 -3.88 4.43 -6.06
N CYS A 22 -4.17 3.61 -5.08
CA CYS A 22 -3.30 2.52 -4.61
C CYS A 22 -3.48 1.23 -5.42
N THR A 23 -2.50 0.32 -5.33
CA THR A 23 -2.62 -1.08 -5.75
C THR A 23 -2.22 -1.95 -4.57
N SER A 24 -2.96 -3.03 -4.31
CA SER A 24 -2.73 -3.88 -3.14
C SER A 24 -3.13 -5.32 -3.37
N ALA A 25 -2.56 -6.23 -2.59
CA ALA A 25 -2.96 -7.62 -2.57
C ALA A 25 -2.84 -8.23 -1.18
N ILE A 26 -3.67 -9.25 -0.93
CA ILE A 26 -3.52 -10.22 0.16
C ILE A 26 -3.14 -11.54 -0.48
N ILE A 27 -2.08 -12.17 0.03
CA ILE A 27 -1.54 -13.44 -0.43
C ILE A 27 -1.60 -14.43 0.73
N GLY A 28 -2.21 -15.58 0.48
CA GLY A 28 -2.29 -16.68 1.46
C GLY A 28 -0.94 -17.35 1.69
N ALA A 29 -0.86 -18.05 2.81
CA ALA A 29 0.32 -18.84 3.16
C ALA A 29 0.64 -19.90 2.10
N GLU A 30 -0.39 -20.42 1.43
CA GLU A 30 -0.30 -21.46 0.39
C GLU A 30 0.31 -20.93 -0.90
N ALA A 31 0.15 -19.63 -1.20
CA ALA A 31 0.72 -18.97 -2.37
C ALA A 31 2.15 -18.45 -2.15
N ASN A 32 2.71 -18.63 -0.94
CA ASN A 32 4.04 -18.19 -0.53
C ASN A 32 4.93 -19.40 -0.19
N PRO A 33 6.15 -19.53 -0.75
CA PRO A 33 7.02 -20.69 -0.52
C PRO A 33 7.48 -20.83 0.94
N TYR A 34 7.38 -19.77 1.74
CA TYR A 34 7.72 -19.79 3.17
C TYR A 34 6.53 -20.15 4.07
N GLY A 35 5.33 -20.39 3.49
CA GLY A 35 4.10 -20.68 4.23
C GLY A 35 3.66 -19.51 5.13
N ARG A 36 3.80 -18.28 4.67
CA ARG A 36 3.49 -17.05 5.41
C ARG A 36 2.54 -16.17 4.61
N PRO A 37 1.43 -15.68 5.19
CA PRO A 37 0.56 -14.73 4.51
C PRO A 37 1.29 -13.39 4.30
N LEU A 38 0.98 -12.73 3.16
CA LEU A 38 1.53 -11.43 2.84
C LEU A 38 0.41 -10.41 2.64
N LEU A 39 0.63 -9.21 3.15
CA LEU A 39 -0.20 -8.04 2.91
C LEU A 39 0.64 -7.00 2.19
N TRP A 40 0.32 -6.71 0.93
CA TRP A 40 1.08 -5.79 0.08
C TRP A 40 0.29 -4.57 -0.33
N LYS A 41 0.92 -3.41 -0.33
CA LYS A 41 0.37 -2.16 -0.84
C LYS A 41 1.44 -1.31 -1.51
N ASN A 42 1.15 -0.88 -2.75
CA ASN A 42 1.77 0.27 -3.38
C ASN A 42 0.87 1.48 -3.12
N ARG A 43 1.34 2.42 -2.29
CA ARG A 43 0.58 3.58 -1.86
C ARG A 43 0.75 4.74 -2.80
N ASP A 44 -0.35 5.25 -3.35
CA ASP A 44 -0.37 6.47 -4.14
C ASP A 44 -1.18 7.55 -3.42
N THR A 45 -0.62 8.73 -3.27
CA THR A 45 -1.27 9.85 -2.58
C THR A 45 -0.66 11.20 -2.98
N SER A 46 -1.39 12.28 -2.73
CA SER A 46 -0.86 13.64 -2.82
C SER A 46 0.06 14.01 -1.65
N ASN A 47 -0.06 13.31 -0.51
CA ASN A 47 0.85 13.45 0.64
C ASN A 47 2.11 12.63 0.37
N ILE A 48 3.09 13.26 -0.29
CA ILE A 48 4.29 12.57 -0.77
C ILE A 48 5.31 12.25 0.32
N ASP A 49 5.23 12.96 1.44
CA ASP A 49 6.18 12.83 2.54
C ASP A 49 5.58 11.91 3.62
N ASN A 50 6.24 10.78 3.82
CA ASN A 50 5.79 9.71 4.72
C ASN A 50 6.89 9.37 5.74
N LYS A 51 6.47 8.73 6.82
CA LYS A 51 7.31 8.18 7.86
C LYS A 51 6.74 6.88 8.40
N VAL A 52 7.59 6.08 9.04
CA VAL A 52 7.17 4.90 9.80
C VAL A 52 7.50 5.14 11.27
N GLU A 53 6.52 4.87 12.14
CA GLU A 53 6.70 5.04 13.58
C GLU A 53 6.19 3.82 14.34
N TYR A 54 6.88 3.49 15.43
CA TYR A 54 6.39 2.59 16.47
C TYR A 54 5.55 3.38 17.46
N VAL A 55 4.43 2.83 17.85
CA VAL A 55 3.52 3.41 18.85
C VAL A 55 3.29 2.40 19.94
N GLU A 56 3.71 2.73 21.15
CA GLU A 56 3.51 1.87 22.31
C GLU A 56 2.04 1.85 22.75
N GLY A 57 1.51 0.65 22.97
CA GLY A 57 0.16 0.43 23.47
C GLY A 57 0.03 0.88 24.93
N LYS A 58 -1.11 1.50 25.25
CA LYS A 58 -1.45 1.98 26.60
C LYS A 58 -2.81 1.45 27.02
N ASN A 59 -3.01 1.25 28.32
CA ASN A 59 -4.32 0.86 28.87
C ASN A 59 -4.91 -0.41 28.27
N GLY A 60 -4.06 -1.41 27.95
CA GLY A 60 -4.50 -2.67 27.35
C GLY A 60 -4.68 -2.63 25.83
N GLU A 61 -4.31 -1.53 25.17
CA GLU A 61 -4.22 -1.46 23.71
C GLU A 61 -2.93 -2.14 23.22
N HIS A 62 -2.95 -2.67 22.00
CA HIS A 62 -1.76 -3.23 21.34
C HIS A 62 -0.75 -2.13 20.97
N SER A 63 0.53 -2.45 21.10
CA SER A 63 1.59 -1.69 20.43
C SER A 63 1.58 -2.00 18.94
N TYR A 64 1.95 -1.03 18.11
CA TYR A 64 1.94 -1.22 16.67
C TYR A 64 3.02 -0.40 15.96
N VAL A 65 3.37 -0.80 14.76
CA VAL A 65 4.18 -0.03 13.82
C VAL A 65 3.36 0.26 12.57
N ALA A 66 3.42 1.50 12.08
CA ALA A 66 2.63 1.88 10.92
C ALA A 66 3.26 3.01 10.10
N LEU A 67 2.82 3.10 8.84
CA LEU A 67 3.06 4.19 7.92
C LEU A 67 2.12 5.36 8.24
N PHE A 68 2.67 6.56 8.35
CA PHE A 68 1.97 7.81 8.57
C PHE A 68 2.36 8.86 7.53
N ASN A 69 1.50 9.84 7.29
CA ASN A 69 1.92 11.07 6.64
C ASN A 69 2.91 11.83 7.56
N ALA A 70 3.93 12.46 6.99
CA ALA A 70 4.94 13.19 7.77
C ALA A 70 4.33 14.29 8.66
N GLN A 71 3.24 14.91 8.19
CA GLN A 71 2.53 15.98 8.90
C GLN A 71 1.72 15.47 10.10
N ASP A 72 1.39 14.18 10.16
CA ASP A 72 0.69 13.59 11.30
C ASP A 72 1.63 13.43 12.50
N ARG A 73 1.79 14.50 13.26
CA ARG A 73 2.63 14.51 14.47
C ARG A 73 2.01 13.76 15.64
N LYS A 74 0.69 13.50 15.59
CA LYS A 74 -0.04 12.81 16.65
C LYS A 74 -0.21 11.32 16.38
N LEU A 75 0.22 10.84 15.22
CA LEU A 75 0.14 9.44 14.79
C LEU A 75 -1.29 8.88 14.88
N GLN A 76 -2.25 9.66 14.36
CA GLN A 76 -3.67 9.34 14.46
C GLN A 76 -4.23 8.62 13.23
N GLU A 77 -3.54 8.72 12.09
CA GLU A 77 -4.01 8.20 10.80
C GLU A 77 -2.98 7.25 10.20
N ALA A 78 -3.05 5.98 10.60
CA ALA A 78 -2.22 4.93 10.00
C ALA A 78 -2.72 4.58 8.60
N TRP A 79 -1.79 4.36 7.65
CA TRP A 79 -2.13 4.03 6.26
C TRP A 79 -1.76 2.60 5.85
N MET A 80 -0.99 1.91 6.64
CA MET A 80 -0.69 0.49 6.65
C MET A 80 0.14 0.19 7.90
N GLY A 81 -0.08 -0.94 8.55
CA GLY A 81 0.68 -1.31 9.74
C GLY A 81 0.35 -2.69 10.28
N MET A 82 1.09 -3.08 11.30
CA MET A 82 0.92 -4.32 12.05
C MET A 82 1.08 -4.07 13.54
N ASN A 83 0.43 -4.88 14.37
CA ASN A 83 0.52 -4.79 15.83
C ASN A 83 1.23 -5.99 16.47
N ASP A 84 1.44 -5.92 17.78
CA ASP A 84 2.15 -6.91 18.58
C ASP A 84 1.34 -8.20 18.85
N SER A 85 0.14 -8.33 18.27
CA SER A 85 -0.64 -9.58 18.22
C SER A 85 -0.62 -10.25 16.85
N GLY A 86 0.10 -9.69 15.88
CA GLY A 86 0.16 -10.22 14.52
C GLY A 86 -1.03 -9.86 13.63
N PHE A 87 -1.89 -8.95 14.05
CA PHE A 87 -2.88 -8.35 13.17
C PHE A 87 -2.24 -7.28 12.29
N ALA A 88 -2.50 -7.32 11.00
CA ALA A 88 -2.02 -6.31 10.06
C ALA A 88 -3.17 -5.80 9.19
N ILE A 89 -3.10 -4.50 8.82
CA ILE A 89 -4.14 -3.82 8.07
C ILE A 89 -3.55 -2.83 7.06
N MET A 90 -4.22 -2.71 5.92
CA MET A 90 -4.03 -1.67 4.92
C MET A 90 -5.37 -1.22 4.34
N ASN A 91 -5.36 -0.17 3.50
CA ASN A 91 -6.52 0.20 2.69
C ASN A 91 -6.14 0.58 1.26
N THR A 92 -7.13 0.55 0.38
CA THR A 92 -7.17 1.36 -0.84
C THR A 92 -8.46 2.17 -0.85
N ALA A 93 -8.41 3.47 -1.21
CA ALA A 93 -9.62 4.23 -1.41
C ALA A 93 -10.47 3.56 -2.52
N SER A 94 -11.77 3.52 -2.34
CA SER A 94 -12.73 3.10 -3.37
C SER A 94 -13.49 4.31 -3.90
N TYR A 95 -14.01 4.24 -5.12
CA TYR A 95 -14.75 5.35 -5.74
C TYR A 95 -16.06 4.90 -6.38
N ASN A 96 -16.54 3.69 -6.03
CA ASN A 96 -17.78 3.13 -6.58
C ASN A 96 -18.70 2.53 -5.51
N LEU A 97 -18.43 2.79 -4.22
CA LEU A 97 -19.24 2.28 -3.09
C LEU A 97 -20.13 3.33 -2.46
N LYS A 98 -19.74 4.62 -2.48
CA LYS A 98 -20.48 5.68 -1.84
C LYS A 98 -21.82 5.90 -2.58
N ASP A 99 -22.92 5.70 -1.87
CA ASP A 99 -24.30 5.76 -2.38
C ASP A 99 -25.16 6.80 -1.66
N ASP A 100 -24.56 7.61 -0.81
CA ASP A 100 -25.22 8.60 0.04
C ASP A 100 -24.74 10.04 -0.24
N LYS A 101 -25.37 11.01 0.45
CA LYS A 101 -25.05 12.44 0.37
C LYS A 101 -24.22 12.92 1.55
N VAL A 102 -23.49 12.02 2.23
CA VAL A 102 -22.61 12.40 3.33
C VAL A 102 -21.58 13.41 2.83
N SER A 103 -21.48 14.53 3.55
CA SER A 103 -20.57 15.61 3.21
C SER A 103 -19.12 15.13 3.22
N SER A 104 -18.32 15.59 2.27
CA SER A 104 -16.87 15.31 2.22
C SER A 104 -16.14 15.67 3.51
N LYS A 105 -16.62 16.64 4.30
CA LYS A 105 -16.06 17.00 5.61
C LYS A 105 -16.16 15.89 6.66
N LEU A 106 -17.05 14.93 6.48
CA LEU A 106 -17.26 13.80 7.37
C LEU A 106 -16.58 12.52 6.86
N MET A 107 -16.02 12.57 5.66
CA MET A 107 -15.32 11.46 5.01
C MET A 107 -13.82 11.44 5.38
N ASP A 108 -13.05 10.56 4.73
CA ASP A 108 -11.60 10.39 4.90
C ASP A 108 -11.21 9.95 6.33
N LYS A 109 -12.01 9.01 6.91
CA LYS A 109 -11.76 8.44 8.24
C LYS A 109 -10.97 7.13 8.22
N GLU A 110 -10.54 6.68 7.06
CA GLU A 110 -9.85 5.40 6.87
C GLU A 110 -8.63 5.27 7.79
N GLY A 111 -7.79 6.29 7.86
CA GLY A 111 -6.60 6.30 8.72
C GLY A 111 -6.93 6.14 10.20
N PHE A 112 -8.00 6.79 10.68
CA PHE A 112 -8.49 6.63 12.06
C PHE A 112 -9.04 5.23 12.33
N VAL A 113 -9.78 4.65 11.37
CA VAL A 113 -10.31 3.28 11.48
C VAL A 113 -9.16 2.28 11.59
N MET A 114 -8.13 2.42 10.74
CA MET A 114 -6.96 1.55 10.76
C MET A 114 -6.16 1.70 12.07
N THR A 115 -5.95 2.93 12.54
CA THR A 115 -5.30 3.16 13.85
C THR A 115 -6.07 2.49 14.97
N LYS A 116 -7.41 2.60 14.97
CA LYS A 116 -8.26 1.94 15.97
C LYS A 116 -8.19 0.42 15.87
N ALA A 117 -8.11 -0.13 14.65
CA ALA A 117 -7.95 -1.56 14.43
C ALA A 117 -6.60 -2.07 14.94
N LEU A 118 -5.49 -1.37 14.63
CA LEU A 118 -4.16 -1.72 15.12
C LEU A 118 -4.07 -1.75 16.64
N LYS A 119 -4.80 -0.88 17.33
CA LYS A 119 -4.86 -0.83 18.80
C LYS A 119 -5.68 -1.95 19.44
N LYS A 120 -6.63 -2.57 18.72
CA LYS A 120 -7.67 -3.41 19.35
C LYS A 120 -7.85 -4.80 18.75
N CYS A 121 -7.54 -5.00 17.48
CA CYS A 121 -7.83 -6.24 16.78
C CYS A 121 -6.67 -7.23 16.90
N VAL A 122 -7.01 -8.50 17.05
CA VAL A 122 -6.11 -9.66 17.02
C VAL A 122 -6.38 -10.51 15.78
N THR A 123 -7.65 -10.58 15.36
CA THR A 123 -8.12 -11.43 14.28
C THR A 123 -8.83 -10.62 13.21
N VAL A 124 -9.00 -11.24 12.03
CA VAL A 124 -9.85 -10.71 10.95
C VAL A 124 -11.28 -10.49 11.43
N ASP A 125 -11.80 -11.38 12.28
CA ASP A 125 -13.16 -11.27 12.84
C ASP A 125 -13.29 -10.12 13.84
N ASP A 126 -12.22 -9.79 14.60
CA ASP A 126 -12.21 -8.60 15.47
C ASP A 126 -12.39 -7.34 14.64
N PHE A 127 -11.78 -7.26 13.45
CA PHE A 127 -11.95 -6.12 12.57
C PHE A 127 -13.38 -6.01 12.02
N GLU A 128 -14.02 -7.12 11.71
CA GLU A 128 -15.44 -7.17 11.36
C GLU A 128 -16.32 -6.61 12.48
N GLN A 129 -16.08 -7.05 13.73
CA GLN A 129 -16.82 -6.54 14.89
C GLN A 129 -16.53 -5.04 15.11
N LEU A 130 -15.28 -4.60 14.90
CA LEU A 130 -14.95 -3.18 14.95
C LEU A 130 -15.79 -2.39 13.95
N LEU A 131 -15.85 -2.80 12.67
CA LEU A 131 -16.66 -2.12 11.65
C LEU A 131 -18.15 -2.10 12.02
N LYS A 132 -18.70 -3.19 12.58
CA LYS A 132 -20.09 -3.24 13.08
C LYS A 132 -20.31 -2.24 14.21
N SER A 133 -19.35 -1.99 15.07
CA SER A 133 -19.43 -1.12 16.24
C SER A 133 -19.26 0.38 15.92
N LEU A 134 -18.76 0.74 14.75
CA LEU A 134 -18.55 2.13 14.38
C LEU A 134 -19.89 2.88 14.23
N PRO A 135 -19.95 4.16 14.61
CA PRO A 135 -21.13 4.99 14.35
C PRO A 135 -21.39 5.13 12.84
N ARG A 136 -22.64 5.35 12.50
CA ARG A 136 -23.05 5.64 11.11
C ARG A 136 -23.38 7.12 10.95
N PRO A 137 -22.95 7.79 9.85
CA PRO A 137 -22.08 7.29 8.80
C PRO A 137 -20.65 7.04 9.29
N MET A 138 -19.98 5.98 8.80
CA MET A 138 -18.62 5.65 9.21
C MET A 138 -17.56 6.66 8.71
N GLY A 139 -17.88 7.40 7.67
CA GLY A 139 -16.99 8.39 7.06
C GLY A 139 -15.89 7.75 6.20
N VAL A 140 -16.14 6.58 5.61
CA VAL A 140 -15.18 5.85 4.79
C VAL A 140 -15.78 5.43 3.46
N GLU A 141 -14.93 5.32 2.44
CA GLU A 141 -15.19 4.63 1.19
C GLU A 141 -13.90 3.92 0.76
N ALA A 142 -13.74 2.65 1.16
CA ALA A 142 -12.46 1.97 1.03
C ALA A 142 -12.57 0.45 0.98
N ASN A 143 -11.53 -0.18 0.39
CA ASN A 143 -11.24 -1.59 0.57
C ASN A 143 -10.19 -1.71 1.69
N PHE A 144 -10.58 -2.22 2.85
CA PHE A 144 -9.63 -2.56 3.92
C PHE A 144 -9.17 -4.00 3.73
N GLY A 145 -7.85 -4.20 3.60
CA GLY A 145 -7.22 -5.51 3.57
C GLY A 145 -6.62 -5.84 4.92
N VAL A 146 -6.90 -7.03 5.45
CA VAL A 146 -6.40 -7.48 6.75
C VAL A 146 -5.88 -8.90 6.68
N ILE A 147 -4.87 -9.21 7.51
CA ILE A 147 -4.39 -10.56 7.81
C ILE A 147 -4.18 -10.70 9.31
N ASP A 148 -4.18 -11.94 9.81
CA ASP A 148 -3.89 -12.26 11.21
C ASP A 148 -2.87 -13.40 11.37
N ALA A 149 -2.46 -13.67 12.62
CA ALA A 149 -1.48 -14.69 12.94
C ALA A 149 -1.99 -16.13 12.74
N PHE A 150 -3.30 -16.30 12.55
CA PHE A 150 -3.94 -17.61 12.33
C PHE A 150 -3.98 -17.99 10.84
N GLY A 151 -3.43 -17.14 9.97
CA GLY A 151 -3.42 -17.34 8.52
C GLY A 151 -4.69 -16.84 7.81
N ASN A 152 -5.63 -16.24 8.53
CA ASN A 152 -6.80 -15.66 7.90
C ASN A 152 -6.45 -14.35 7.20
N GLY A 153 -7.15 -14.06 6.11
CA GLY A 153 -7.08 -12.80 5.40
C GLY A 153 -8.43 -12.44 4.79
N ALA A 154 -8.74 -11.17 4.69
CA ALA A 154 -9.94 -10.70 4.01
C ALA A 154 -9.82 -9.27 3.52
N PHE A 155 -10.54 -8.94 2.43
CA PHE A 155 -10.90 -7.57 2.11
C PHE A 155 -12.30 -7.25 2.62
N PHE A 156 -12.44 -6.07 3.21
CA PHE A 156 -13.71 -5.45 3.59
C PHE A 156 -13.94 -4.23 2.69
N GLU A 157 -14.80 -4.37 1.71
CA GLU A 157 -15.24 -3.30 0.83
C GLU A 157 -16.32 -2.49 1.54
N THR A 158 -15.98 -1.27 1.99
CA THR A 158 -16.71 -0.54 3.04
C THR A 158 -17.17 0.81 2.55
N ASN A 159 -18.43 1.15 2.76
CA ASN A 159 -19.01 2.49 2.61
C ASN A 159 -19.46 3.05 3.96
N ASN A 160 -20.19 4.16 3.95
CA ASN A 160 -20.66 4.84 5.15
C ASN A 160 -21.61 4.02 6.04
N HIS A 161 -22.29 3.00 5.51
CA HIS A 161 -23.37 2.30 6.19
C HIS A 161 -23.17 0.80 6.31
N SER A 162 -22.42 0.21 5.38
CA SER A 162 -22.27 -1.24 5.25
C SER A 162 -20.86 -1.62 4.78
N PHE A 163 -20.61 -2.91 4.74
CA PHE A 163 -19.43 -3.49 4.13
C PHE A 163 -19.76 -4.88 3.54
N THR A 164 -18.94 -5.28 2.58
CA THR A 164 -18.93 -6.66 2.04
C THR A 164 -17.58 -7.27 2.32
N ARG A 165 -17.56 -8.48 2.92
CA ARG A 165 -16.34 -9.23 3.24
C ARG A 165 -16.03 -10.23 2.13
N PHE A 166 -14.79 -10.28 1.71
CA PHE A 166 -14.21 -11.24 0.77
C PHE A 166 -13.08 -11.98 1.47
N ASN A 167 -13.31 -13.26 1.82
CA ASN A 167 -12.30 -14.05 2.50
C ASN A 167 -11.22 -14.54 1.53
N LEU A 168 -10.00 -14.59 2.01
CA LEU A 168 -8.86 -15.13 1.27
C LEU A 168 -9.02 -16.64 1.00
N SER A 169 -9.63 -17.37 1.95
CA SER A 169 -9.94 -18.80 1.80
C SER A 169 -10.82 -19.14 0.59
N ASP A 170 -11.65 -18.19 0.16
CA ASP A 170 -12.57 -18.35 -0.97
C ASP A 170 -11.94 -17.90 -2.30
N ALA A 171 -10.73 -17.36 -2.23
CA ALA A 171 -10.04 -16.79 -3.39
C ALA A 171 -9.33 -17.86 -4.21
N LYS A 172 -9.45 -17.73 -5.54
CA LYS A 172 -8.67 -18.57 -6.47
C LYS A 172 -7.16 -18.35 -6.23
N ASP A 173 -6.39 -19.42 -6.20
CA ASP A 173 -4.94 -19.45 -6.03
C ASP A 173 -4.47 -18.66 -4.76
N HIS A 174 -5.38 -18.51 -3.77
CA HIS A 174 -5.10 -17.84 -2.49
C HIS A 174 -4.59 -16.41 -2.62
N ILE A 175 -5.07 -15.66 -3.62
CA ILE A 175 -4.74 -14.24 -3.79
C ILE A 175 -5.99 -13.38 -3.96
N LEU A 176 -5.97 -12.19 -3.36
CA LEU A 176 -6.97 -11.13 -3.58
C LEU A 176 -6.25 -9.84 -3.96
N VAL A 177 -6.60 -9.26 -5.09
CA VAL A 177 -6.06 -7.96 -5.56
C VAL A 177 -7.14 -6.90 -5.49
N ARG A 178 -6.79 -5.69 -5.03
CA ARG A 178 -7.67 -4.52 -5.04
C ARG A 178 -6.90 -3.26 -5.43
N THR A 179 -7.61 -2.41 -6.16
CA THR A 179 -7.15 -1.06 -6.49
C THR A 179 -8.15 -0.02 -5.97
N ASN A 180 -8.59 0.94 -6.77
CA ASN A 180 -9.45 2.02 -6.32
C ASN A 180 -10.90 1.87 -6.81
N TYR A 181 -11.35 0.66 -6.85
CA TYR A 181 -12.75 0.26 -6.99
C TYR A 181 -12.99 -1.02 -6.19
N SER A 182 -14.24 -1.26 -5.88
CA SER A 182 -14.71 -2.42 -5.12
C SER A 182 -15.49 -3.36 -6.03
N LYS A 183 -15.32 -4.66 -5.84
CA LYS A 183 -16.05 -5.68 -6.61
C LYS A 183 -17.55 -5.67 -6.30
N SER A 184 -17.93 -5.29 -5.07
CA SER A 184 -19.31 -5.14 -4.63
C SER A 184 -19.92 -3.78 -4.97
N GLY A 185 -19.14 -2.86 -5.53
CA GLY A 185 -19.60 -1.51 -5.88
C GLY A 185 -20.29 -1.44 -7.24
N ARG A 186 -20.62 -0.20 -7.67
CA ARG A 186 -21.22 0.03 -8.98
C ARG A 186 -20.26 -0.43 -10.09
N PRO A 187 -20.75 -1.26 -11.04
CA PRO A 187 -19.92 -1.83 -12.09
C PRO A 187 -19.38 -0.74 -13.03
N ASN A 188 -18.16 -0.94 -13.50
CA ASN A 188 -17.47 -0.04 -14.44
C ASN A 188 -17.22 1.39 -13.92
N GLU A 189 -17.36 1.61 -12.60
CA GLU A 189 -17.01 2.86 -11.94
C GLU A 189 -15.79 2.68 -11.05
N GLY A 190 -15.07 3.79 -10.76
CA GLY A 190 -13.84 3.79 -9.97
C GLY A 190 -12.58 3.89 -10.82
N TYR A 191 -11.44 3.54 -10.25
CA TYR A 191 -10.13 3.69 -10.90
C TYR A 191 -9.25 2.46 -10.69
N GLY A 192 -8.32 2.24 -11.62
CA GLY A 192 -7.25 1.27 -11.46
C GLY A 192 -7.54 -0.11 -12.04
N PHE A 193 -8.51 -0.24 -12.92
CA PHE A 193 -8.78 -1.50 -13.65
C PHE A 193 -7.52 -2.03 -14.36
N VAL A 194 -6.78 -1.15 -15.05
CA VAL A 194 -5.53 -1.52 -15.73
C VAL A 194 -4.47 -1.94 -14.73
N ARG A 195 -4.34 -1.23 -13.60
CA ARG A 195 -3.35 -1.57 -12.56
C ARG A 195 -3.68 -2.89 -11.85
N GLU A 196 -4.95 -3.23 -11.69
CA GLU A 196 -5.34 -4.55 -11.21
C GLU A 196 -4.91 -5.62 -12.21
N ALA A 197 -5.23 -5.43 -13.50
CA ALA A 197 -4.81 -6.34 -14.55
C ALA A 197 -3.29 -6.49 -14.64
N ASN A 198 -2.54 -5.37 -14.51
CA ASN A 198 -1.07 -5.39 -14.44
C ASN A 198 -0.56 -6.24 -13.26
N ALA A 199 -1.17 -6.09 -12.07
CA ALA A 199 -0.78 -6.87 -10.89
C ALA A 199 -1.14 -8.36 -11.07
N CYS A 200 -2.35 -8.67 -11.53
CA CYS A 200 -2.79 -10.04 -11.79
C CYS A 200 -1.93 -10.74 -12.84
N HIS A 201 -1.56 -10.04 -13.93
CA HIS A 201 -0.67 -10.58 -14.96
C HIS A 201 0.64 -11.13 -14.39
N ILE A 202 1.21 -10.43 -13.40
CA ILE A 202 2.45 -10.88 -12.76
C ILE A 202 2.15 -11.93 -11.67
N LEU A 203 1.15 -11.68 -10.81
CA LEU A 203 0.93 -12.47 -9.60
C LEU A 203 0.33 -13.85 -9.87
N GLU A 204 -0.63 -13.98 -10.77
CA GLU A 204 -1.35 -15.25 -11.00
C GLU A 204 -0.44 -16.42 -11.37
N PRO A 205 0.56 -16.29 -12.27
CA PRO A 205 1.47 -17.38 -12.58
C PRO A 205 2.33 -17.85 -11.41
N TYR A 206 2.68 -16.93 -10.48
CA TYR A 206 3.44 -17.25 -9.26
C TYR A 206 2.54 -17.81 -8.17
N ALA A 207 1.30 -17.31 -8.04
CA ALA A 207 0.32 -17.81 -7.09
C ALA A 207 -0.01 -19.28 -7.35
N ALA A 208 -0.25 -19.65 -8.60
CA ALA A 208 -0.54 -21.02 -9.00
C ALA A 208 0.58 -22.01 -8.65
N LYS A 209 1.81 -21.52 -8.43
CA LYS A 209 2.99 -22.34 -8.04
C LYS A 209 3.35 -22.21 -6.56
N GLY A 210 2.69 -21.33 -5.81
CA GLY A 210 3.07 -21.02 -4.42
C GLY A 210 4.40 -20.27 -4.30
N GLU A 211 4.75 -19.41 -5.27
CA GLU A 211 6.06 -18.76 -5.40
C GLU A 211 6.04 -17.24 -5.15
N ILE A 212 4.95 -16.67 -4.62
CA ILE A 212 4.88 -15.24 -4.31
C ILE A 212 5.70 -14.95 -3.05
N THR A 213 6.72 -14.13 -3.19
CA THR A 213 7.59 -13.70 -2.07
C THR A 213 7.52 -12.19 -1.84
N PRO A 214 7.94 -11.69 -0.67
CA PRO A 214 8.06 -10.23 -0.46
C PRO A 214 8.93 -9.55 -1.51
N GLU A 215 10.03 -10.18 -1.95
CA GLU A 215 10.90 -9.66 -3.01
C GLU A 215 10.17 -9.55 -4.36
N LEU A 216 9.38 -10.55 -4.73
CA LEU A 216 8.58 -10.47 -5.96
C LEU A 216 7.66 -9.25 -5.92
N LEU A 217 7.02 -9.00 -4.77
CA LEU A 217 6.10 -7.88 -4.61
C LEU A 217 6.80 -6.53 -4.68
N THR A 218 7.96 -6.36 -4.03
CA THR A 218 8.66 -5.08 -3.98
C THR A 218 9.57 -4.83 -5.18
N GLU A 219 10.29 -5.85 -5.65
CA GLU A 219 11.31 -5.67 -6.69
C GLU A 219 10.76 -5.89 -8.11
N THR A 220 9.68 -6.65 -8.25
CA THR A 220 9.07 -6.91 -9.56
C THR A 220 7.73 -6.20 -9.70
N VAL A 221 6.75 -6.50 -8.85
CA VAL A 221 5.39 -5.96 -9.00
C VAL A 221 5.35 -4.46 -8.78
N SER A 222 5.92 -3.96 -7.67
CA SER A 222 5.92 -2.52 -7.33
C SER A 222 6.77 -1.67 -8.27
N ARG A 223 7.60 -2.27 -9.11
CA ARG A 223 8.49 -1.61 -10.08
C ARG A 223 8.13 -1.92 -11.53
N SER A 224 7.00 -2.59 -11.75
CA SER A 224 6.60 -3.03 -13.08
C SER A 224 6.06 -1.89 -13.93
N PHE A 225 6.59 -1.78 -15.14
CA PHE A 225 6.10 -0.90 -16.20
C PHE A 225 5.32 -1.68 -17.27
N TRP A 226 4.82 -2.87 -16.92
CA TRP A 226 3.86 -3.59 -17.72
C TRP A 226 2.54 -2.81 -17.81
N HIS A 227 1.96 -2.80 -19.00
CA HIS A 227 0.66 -2.17 -19.25
C HIS A 227 -0.26 -3.16 -19.97
N ASP A 228 -1.19 -3.73 -19.24
CA ASP A 228 -2.01 -4.84 -19.71
C ASP A 228 -2.84 -4.50 -20.94
N MET A 229 -3.55 -3.38 -20.98
CA MET A 229 -4.32 -2.98 -22.17
C MET A 229 -3.47 -2.80 -23.44
N LYS A 230 -2.18 -2.52 -23.30
CA LYS A 230 -1.24 -2.33 -24.41
C LYS A 230 -0.40 -3.58 -24.68
N GLN A 231 -0.49 -4.60 -23.82
CA GLN A 231 0.29 -5.84 -23.87
C GLN A 231 1.79 -5.56 -24.07
N ARG A 232 2.31 -4.60 -23.28
CA ARG A 232 3.68 -4.12 -23.43
C ARG A 232 4.34 -3.83 -22.09
N ASP A 233 5.60 -4.27 -21.96
CA ASP A 233 6.50 -3.86 -20.91
C ASP A 233 7.39 -2.72 -21.38
N TYR A 234 7.27 -1.56 -20.76
CA TYR A 234 8.06 -0.39 -21.09
C TYR A 234 9.45 -0.39 -20.46
N ALA A 235 9.71 -1.24 -19.44
CA ALA A 235 11.04 -1.38 -18.86
C ALA A 235 12.05 -1.99 -19.85
N ASN A 236 11.57 -2.86 -20.74
CA ASN A 236 12.36 -3.55 -21.76
C ASN A 236 12.18 -2.97 -23.16
N GLY A 237 11.53 -1.80 -23.25
CA GLY A 237 11.27 -1.12 -24.53
C GLY A 237 12.39 -0.17 -24.95
N PRO A 238 12.41 0.23 -26.25
CA PRO A 238 13.39 1.20 -26.76
C PRO A 238 13.08 2.65 -26.35
N ASP A 239 11.91 2.91 -25.74
CA ASP A 239 11.44 4.26 -25.48
C ASP A 239 12.12 4.83 -24.24
N ARG A 240 12.93 5.87 -24.42
CA ARG A 240 13.47 6.62 -23.29
C ARG A 240 12.38 7.39 -22.54
N TRP A 241 11.44 8.00 -23.26
CA TRP A 241 10.39 8.83 -22.67
C TRP A 241 9.04 8.15 -22.72
N VAL A 242 8.46 7.93 -21.57
CA VAL A 242 7.14 7.31 -21.41
C VAL A 242 6.23 8.22 -20.61
N ILE A 243 4.96 8.34 -21.02
CA ILE A 243 3.98 9.11 -20.23
C ILE A 243 3.60 8.29 -19.00
N ASP A 244 3.63 8.95 -17.82
CA ASP A 244 3.13 8.37 -16.57
C ASP A 244 1.62 8.12 -16.66
N GLN A 245 1.25 6.86 -16.71
CA GLN A 245 -0.13 6.43 -16.84
C GLN A 245 -0.38 5.20 -15.95
N ASP A 246 -1.27 4.31 -16.29
CA ASP A 246 -1.78 3.20 -15.47
C ASP A 246 -0.75 2.11 -15.09
N PHE A 247 0.50 2.46 -14.87
CA PHE A 247 1.51 1.59 -14.25
C PHE A 247 1.25 1.41 -12.75
N ILE A 248 1.81 0.35 -12.14
CA ILE A 248 1.79 0.19 -10.69
C ILE A 248 2.60 1.30 -10.03
N PRO A 249 3.92 1.54 -10.38
CA PRO A 249 4.64 2.69 -9.89
C PRO A 249 4.34 3.94 -10.72
N ARG A 250 3.86 5.01 -10.06
CA ARG A 250 3.51 6.28 -10.71
C ARG A 250 4.13 7.46 -9.98
N PHE A 251 4.08 8.64 -10.57
CA PHE A 251 4.57 9.87 -9.94
C PHE A 251 4.01 10.08 -8.52
N LYS A 252 2.75 9.66 -8.28
CA LYS A 252 2.08 9.76 -6.98
C LYS A 252 2.36 8.60 -6.03
N SER A 253 3.14 7.60 -6.43
CA SER A 253 3.55 6.51 -5.53
C SER A 253 4.51 7.04 -4.46
N THR A 254 4.19 6.74 -3.21
CA THR A 254 4.84 7.32 -2.04
C THR A 254 5.36 6.29 -1.05
N ALA A 255 5.01 5.04 -1.23
CA ALA A 255 5.56 3.91 -0.50
C ALA A 255 5.21 2.59 -1.20
N THR A 256 6.06 1.59 -1.05
CA THR A 256 5.71 0.18 -1.21
C THR A 256 5.99 -0.55 0.09
N ILE A 257 5.01 -1.31 0.57
CA ILE A 257 5.11 -2.05 1.84
C ILE A 257 4.56 -3.45 1.65
N VAL A 258 5.30 -4.43 2.18
CA VAL A 258 4.84 -5.82 2.34
C VAL A 258 4.94 -6.18 3.82
N ILE A 259 3.83 -6.55 4.44
CA ILE A 259 3.87 -7.18 5.75
C ILE A 259 3.86 -8.69 5.55
N GLU A 260 4.97 -9.32 5.93
CA GLU A 260 5.14 -10.76 5.97
C GLU A 260 4.73 -11.27 7.35
N GLY A 261 3.65 -12.06 7.42
CA GLY A 261 3.15 -12.65 8.64
C GLY A 261 4.00 -13.82 9.15
N CYS A 262 3.56 -14.43 10.24
CA CYS A 262 4.14 -15.69 10.72
C CYS A 262 3.58 -16.89 9.92
N LYS A 263 4.17 -18.06 10.07
CA LYS A 263 3.47 -19.31 9.72
C LYS A 263 2.21 -19.37 10.57
N PRO A 264 1.05 -19.74 9.99
CA PRO A 264 -0.22 -19.79 10.73
C PRO A 264 -0.12 -20.60 12.02
N ILE A 265 -0.55 -20.02 13.13
CA ILE A 265 -0.63 -20.68 14.44
C ILE A 265 -2.04 -21.20 14.68
N SER A 266 -2.16 -22.22 15.53
CA SER A 266 -3.44 -22.88 15.82
C SER A 266 -4.12 -22.38 17.10
N SER A 267 -3.38 -21.68 17.98
CA SER A 267 -3.90 -21.26 19.27
C SER A 267 -3.42 -19.87 19.67
N LYS A 268 -4.30 -19.11 20.35
CA LYS A 268 -3.95 -17.83 20.97
C LYS A 268 -2.85 -17.96 22.04
N SER A 269 -2.65 -19.13 22.61
CA SER A 269 -1.58 -19.39 23.59
C SER A 269 -0.18 -19.33 22.97
N GLU A 270 -0.07 -19.47 21.66
CA GLU A 270 1.19 -19.32 20.92
C GLU A 270 1.55 -17.84 20.67
N LEU A 271 0.56 -16.94 20.79
CA LEU A 271 0.79 -15.51 20.63
C LEU A 271 1.56 -14.96 21.83
N SER A 272 2.75 -14.43 21.58
CA SER A 272 3.46 -13.58 22.49
C SER A 272 4.06 -12.39 21.76
N LYS A 273 4.29 -11.30 22.46
CA LYS A 273 4.92 -10.11 21.88
C LYS A 273 6.26 -10.47 21.25
N GLN A 274 7.10 -11.22 21.97
CA GLN A 274 8.41 -11.68 21.49
C GLN A 274 8.30 -12.56 20.24
N PHE A 275 7.27 -13.41 20.14
CA PHE A 275 7.02 -14.22 18.95
C PHE A 275 6.75 -13.33 17.74
N ILE A 276 5.85 -12.33 17.87
CA ILE A 276 5.51 -11.41 16.78
C ILE A 276 6.72 -10.56 16.38
N GLU A 277 7.49 -10.04 17.33
CA GLU A 277 8.72 -9.28 17.09
C GLU A 277 9.75 -10.04 16.26
N ASN A 278 9.84 -11.35 16.42
CA ASN A 278 10.77 -12.21 15.69
C ASN A 278 10.24 -12.67 14.33
N GLU A 279 8.94 -13.01 14.26
CA GLU A 279 8.35 -13.67 13.09
C GLU A 279 7.81 -12.70 12.03
N TYR A 280 7.26 -11.53 12.46
CA TYR A 280 6.69 -10.56 11.54
C TYR A 280 7.73 -9.56 11.04
N ILE A 281 7.68 -9.27 9.75
CA ILE A 281 8.51 -8.24 9.12
C ILE A 281 7.65 -7.37 8.22
N MET A 282 7.72 -6.05 8.40
CA MET A 282 7.18 -5.08 7.47
C MET A 282 8.29 -4.55 6.58
N TRP A 283 8.40 -5.10 5.37
CA TRP A 283 9.34 -4.69 4.33
C TRP A 283 8.89 -3.36 3.75
N THR A 284 9.66 -2.31 3.93
CA THR A 284 9.24 -0.93 3.68
C THR A 284 10.19 -0.20 2.77
N GLY A 285 9.66 0.35 1.68
CA GLY A 285 10.31 1.34 0.84
C GLY A 285 9.50 2.63 0.82
N LEU A 286 10.03 3.74 1.33
CA LEU A 286 9.38 5.04 1.27
C LEU A 286 9.69 5.77 -0.04
N GLY A 287 8.73 6.55 -0.53
CA GLY A 287 8.82 7.29 -1.77
C GLY A 287 8.44 6.46 -3.00
N TYR A 288 8.97 6.85 -4.16
CA TYR A 288 8.74 6.21 -5.45
C TYR A 288 9.43 4.83 -5.50
N PRO A 289 8.69 3.71 -5.63
CA PRO A 289 9.26 2.37 -5.46
C PRO A 289 10.46 2.05 -6.36
N PRO A 290 10.49 2.45 -7.65
CA PRO A 290 11.67 2.24 -8.49
C PRO A 290 12.96 2.92 -8.02
N CYS A 291 12.85 3.90 -7.11
CA CYS A 291 13.97 4.67 -6.57
C CYS A 291 14.26 4.38 -5.09
N SER A 292 13.57 3.41 -4.48
CA SER A 292 13.56 3.19 -3.03
C SER A 292 14.37 1.98 -2.60
N GLU A 293 15.17 2.12 -1.54
CA GLU A 293 15.72 1.00 -0.78
C GLU A 293 14.60 0.35 0.05
N ILE A 294 14.66 -0.97 0.25
CA ILE A 294 13.75 -1.71 1.13
C ILE A 294 14.45 -1.94 2.47
N MET A 295 13.75 -1.59 3.55
CA MET A 295 14.19 -1.78 4.92
C MET A 295 13.23 -2.70 5.66
N ALA A 296 13.77 -3.57 6.52
CA ALA A 296 12.98 -4.43 7.41
C ALA A 296 12.58 -3.66 8.66
N VAL A 297 11.29 -3.70 8.97
CA VAL A 297 10.72 -3.07 10.16
C VAL A 297 10.05 -4.13 11.02
N ARG A 298 10.22 -4.04 12.35
CA ARG A 298 9.63 -4.94 13.34
C ARG A 298 8.74 -4.16 14.31
N CYS A 299 7.73 -4.81 14.87
CA CYS A 299 6.81 -4.18 15.83
C CYS A 299 7.43 -4.14 17.24
N MET A 300 8.50 -3.36 17.40
CA MET A 300 9.20 -3.15 18.66
C MET A 300 9.84 -1.75 18.67
N PRO A 301 10.19 -1.19 19.83
CA PRO A 301 10.72 0.19 19.94
C PRO A 301 11.90 0.48 19.02
N GLU A 302 12.87 -0.43 18.95
CA GLU A 302 14.07 -0.31 18.12
C GLU A 302 13.89 -0.93 16.72
N GLY A 303 12.68 -1.38 16.40
CA GLY A 303 12.37 -2.10 15.17
C GLY A 303 12.20 -1.24 13.92
N VAL A 304 12.24 0.09 14.05
CA VAL A 304 12.16 1.05 12.95
C VAL A 304 13.50 1.72 12.76
N ASP A 305 14.08 1.61 11.57
CA ASP A 305 15.32 2.30 11.20
C ASP A 305 15.12 3.83 11.24
N GLU A 306 16.13 4.58 11.73
CA GLU A 306 16.08 6.04 11.82
C GLU A 306 15.83 6.72 10.46
N ALA A 307 16.26 6.10 9.38
CA ALA A 307 16.02 6.63 8.03
C ALA A 307 14.53 6.62 7.63
N LEU A 308 13.70 5.79 8.28
CA LEU A 308 12.26 5.71 8.04
C LEU A 308 11.44 6.60 8.98
N LYS A 309 12.00 6.96 10.16
CA LYS A 309 11.31 7.78 11.16
C LYS A 309 11.17 9.23 10.71
N GLY A 310 10.18 9.92 11.24
CA GLY A 310 9.99 11.36 11.06
C GLY A 310 10.95 12.21 11.89
N SER A 311 12.24 11.91 11.82
CA SER A 311 13.29 12.49 12.65
C SER A 311 13.73 13.90 12.22
N LEU A 312 13.40 14.32 11.00
CA LEU A 312 13.74 15.67 10.54
C LEU A 312 12.79 16.73 11.14
N PRO A 313 13.23 18.00 11.28
CA PRO A 313 12.43 19.08 11.90
C PRO A 313 11.06 19.29 11.24
N ASN A 314 10.92 19.02 9.94
CA ASN A 314 9.68 19.08 9.20
C ASN A 314 8.79 17.82 9.38
N GLY A 315 9.27 16.80 10.12
CA GLY A 315 8.60 15.52 10.32
C GLY A 315 8.83 14.51 9.17
N HIS A 316 9.70 14.83 8.21
CA HIS A 316 10.05 13.93 7.11
C HIS A 316 11.01 12.84 7.58
N SER A 317 11.05 11.76 6.84
CA SER A 317 12.07 10.72 6.92
C SER A 317 13.23 11.02 5.96
N THR A 318 14.46 10.68 6.35
CA THR A 318 15.64 10.91 5.50
C THR A 318 15.58 10.05 4.23
N GLN A 319 15.06 8.82 4.32
CA GLN A 319 14.84 7.98 3.14
C GLN A 319 13.82 8.62 2.19
N GLY A 320 12.70 9.12 2.73
CA GLY A 320 11.66 9.77 1.91
C GLY A 320 12.21 10.95 1.12
N ASP A 321 12.98 11.83 1.76
CA ASP A 321 13.59 12.99 1.09
C ASP A 321 14.63 12.57 0.03
N LYS A 322 15.46 11.56 0.32
CA LYS A 322 16.41 10.98 -0.65
C LYS A 322 15.71 10.43 -1.90
N VAL A 323 14.65 9.64 -1.69
CA VAL A 323 13.88 9.05 -2.80
C VAL A 323 13.10 10.10 -3.57
N LYS A 324 12.62 11.14 -2.91
CA LYS A 324 11.97 12.30 -3.54
C LYS A 324 12.92 13.02 -4.49
N ALA A 325 14.20 13.19 -4.13
CA ALA A 325 15.21 13.75 -5.01
C ALA A 325 15.43 12.88 -6.26
N ARG A 326 15.63 11.58 -6.09
CA ARG A 326 15.75 10.63 -7.22
C ARG A 326 14.52 10.62 -8.13
N ARG A 327 13.31 10.67 -7.55
CA ARG A 327 12.07 10.76 -8.32
C ARG A 327 12.02 12.01 -9.20
N ALA A 328 12.55 13.14 -8.73
CA ALA A 328 12.59 14.37 -9.52
C ALA A 328 13.44 14.21 -10.79
N GLU A 329 14.49 13.38 -10.73
CA GLU A 329 15.30 13.05 -11.92
C GLU A 329 14.57 12.11 -12.89
N VAL A 330 13.72 11.22 -12.37
CA VAL A 330 12.90 10.30 -13.19
C VAL A 330 11.75 11.04 -13.89
N PHE A 331 11.20 12.08 -13.27
CA PHE A 331 10.08 12.88 -13.78
C PHE A 331 10.45 14.35 -14.05
N PRO A 332 11.43 14.63 -14.90
CA PRO A 332 11.92 16.01 -15.09
C PRO A 332 10.96 16.89 -15.88
N ILE A 333 10.03 16.30 -16.63
CA ILE A 333 9.14 17.02 -17.55
C ILE A 333 7.69 16.86 -17.13
N THR A 334 6.98 17.98 -17.04
CA THR A 334 5.53 18.05 -16.85
C THR A 334 4.89 18.67 -18.09
N LYS A 335 3.90 17.98 -18.67
CA LYS A 335 3.09 18.52 -19.76
C LYS A 335 2.18 19.65 -19.27
N GLY A 336 1.70 20.49 -20.16
CA GLY A 336 0.79 21.58 -19.84
C GLY A 336 -0.56 21.14 -19.23
N ASN A 337 -0.98 19.91 -19.44
CA ASN A 337 -2.15 19.28 -18.81
C ASN A 337 -1.86 18.63 -17.46
N GLY A 338 -0.63 18.71 -16.95
CA GLY A 338 -0.21 18.13 -15.66
C GLY A 338 0.33 16.70 -15.72
N GLU A 339 0.24 16.01 -16.86
CA GLU A 339 0.85 14.69 -17.05
C GLU A 339 2.38 14.77 -16.95
N LYS A 340 3.01 13.69 -16.48
CA LYS A 340 4.46 13.58 -16.31
C LYS A 340 5.06 12.69 -17.40
N TYR A 341 6.29 13.02 -17.81
CA TYR A 341 7.12 12.09 -18.57
C TYR A 341 8.10 11.39 -17.62
N ILE A 342 8.20 10.07 -17.79
CA ILE A 342 9.19 9.22 -17.14
C ILE A 342 10.42 9.17 -18.06
N ASP A 343 11.60 9.54 -17.55
CA ASP A 343 12.88 9.23 -18.18
C ASP A 343 13.29 7.80 -17.81
N MET A 344 12.96 6.83 -18.64
CA MET A 344 13.24 5.41 -18.41
C MET A 344 14.75 5.15 -18.27
N SER A 345 15.63 5.97 -18.88
CA SER A 345 17.08 5.82 -18.76
C SER A 345 17.61 6.08 -17.35
N ARG A 346 16.83 6.78 -16.50
CA ARG A 346 17.16 6.94 -15.08
C ARG A 346 16.86 5.69 -14.26
N LEU A 347 15.98 4.85 -14.77
CA LEU A 347 15.57 3.60 -14.11
C LEU A 347 16.33 2.40 -14.65
N PHE A 348 16.50 2.35 -15.98
CA PHE A 348 17.13 1.27 -16.72
C PHE A 348 18.01 1.87 -17.82
N ASN A 349 19.25 1.44 -17.94
CA ASN A 349 20.16 1.85 -18.99
C ASN A 349 21.16 0.74 -19.32
N GLU A 350 21.86 0.88 -20.45
CA GLU A 350 22.83 -0.13 -20.93
C GLU A 350 24.03 -0.27 -20.00
N GLU A 351 24.41 0.79 -19.30
CA GLU A 351 25.51 0.80 -18.33
C GLU A 351 25.19 0.10 -17.01
N GLY A 352 23.93 -0.29 -16.77
CA GLY A 352 23.50 -0.94 -15.53
C GLY A 352 23.50 -0.02 -14.30
N THR A 353 23.47 1.32 -14.53
CA THR A 353 23.55 2.35 -13.47
C THR A 353 22.19 2.95 -13.14
N GLY A 354 21.11 2.52 -13.78
CA GLY A 354 19.76 2.97 -13.50
C GLY A 354 19.31 2.62 -12.08
N TYR A 355 18.41 3.42 -11.52
CA TYR A 355 17.97 3.26 -10.13
C TYR A 355 17.45 1.85 -9.82
N VAL A 356 16.64 1.24 -10.70
CA VAL A 356 16.16 -0.13 -10.48
C VAL A 356 17.31 -1.12 -10.49
N GLN A 357 18.21 -0.99 -11.47
CA GLN A 357 19.35 -1.92 -11.66
C GLN A 357 20.33 -1.90 -10.48
N THR A 358 20.52 -0.72 -9.87
CA THR A 358 21.44 -0.56 -8.73
C THR A 358 20.79 -0.91 -7.39
N LEU A 359 19.49 -0.68 -7.23
CA LEU A 359 18.80 -0.88 -5.95
C LEU A 359 18.32 -2.31 -5.73
N VAL A 360 17.90 -3.02 -6.78
CA VAL A 360 17.43 -4.41 -6.66
C VAL A 360 18.45 -5.31 -5.98
N PRO A 361 19.76 -5.35 -6.38
CA PRO A 361 20.77 -6.16 -5.70
C PRO A 361 20.93 -5.81 -4.20
N ILE A 362 20.87 -4.51 -3.86
CA ILE A 362 20.97 -4.02 -2.48
C ILE A 362 19.79 -4.53 -1.65
N ASN A 363 18.59 -4.45 -2.20
CA ASN A 363 17.37 -4.90 -1.54
C ASN A 363 17.38 -6.42 -1.34
N LEU A 364 17.77 -7.19 -2.36
CA LEU A 364 17.89 -8.65 -2.25
C LEU A 364 18.88 -9.07 -1.17
N ALA A 365 19.99 -8.35 -1.01
CA ALA A 365 20.92 -8.58 0.09
C ALA A 365 20.30 -8.30 1.47
N THR A 366 19.43 -7.30 1.56
CA THR A 366 18.68 -6.99 2.80
C THR A 366 17.71 -8.13 3.15
N TYR A 367 16.93 -8.63 2.18
CA TYR A 367 16.07 -9.79 2.40
C TYR A 367 16.83 -11.02 2.90
N LYS A 368 17.94 -11.34 2.23
CA LYS A 368 18.78 -12.48 2.61
C LYS A 368 19.26 -12.36 4.05
N ARG A 369 19.84 -11.21 4.42
CA ARG A 369 20.35 -10.94 5.77
C ARG A 369 19.26 -11.08 6.85
N GLU A 370 18.09 -10.53 6.62
CA GLU A 370 17.00 -10.57 7.60
C GLU A 370 16.38 -11.96 7.74
N ARG A 371 16.35 -12.77 6.67
CA ARG A 371 15.96 -14.18 6.77
C ARG A 371 16.98 -14.99 7.55
N GLU A 372 18.29 -14.84 7.26
CA GLU A 372 19.35 -15.48 8.02
C GLU A 372 19.26 -15.11 9.51
N ARG A 373 18.99 -13.83 9.83
CA ARG A 373 18.76 -13.37 11.21
C ARG A 373 17.57 -14.06 11.88
N ARG A 374 16.44 -14.16 11.18
CA ARG A 374 15.24 -14.85 11.68
C ARG A 374 15.50 -16.34 11.92
N ASP A 375 16.20 -17.01 11.01
CA ASP A 375 16.45 -18.45 11.08
C ASP A 375 17.51 -18.78 12.14
N ASN A 376 18.50 -17.92 12.38
CA ASN A 376 19.54 -18.07 13.39
C ASN A 376 19.10 -17.63 14.79
N GLY A 377 18.02 -16.86 14.90
CA GLY A 377 17.44 -16.41 16.18
C GLY A 377 16.58 -17.47 16.87
N LYS A 378 16.50 -18.66 16.28
CA LYS A 378 15.92 -19.88 16.85
C LYS A 378 17.01 -20.72 17.48
#